data_2bf6e81f8b9f3acce876da27185dacbd
#
_entry.id   2bf6e81f8b9f3acce876da27185dacbd
#
_cell.length_a   1.000
_cell.length_b   1.000
_cell.length_c   1.000
_cell.angle_alpha   90.00
_cell.angle_beta   90.00
_cell.angle_gamma   90.00
#
_symmetry.space_group_name_H-M   'P 1'
#
loop_
_entity.id
_entity.type
_entity.pdbx_description
1 polymer ?
#
loop_
_entity_poly.entity_id
_entity_poly.type
_entity_poly.pdbx_seq_one_letter_code
_entity_poly.pdbx_strand_id
1 'polypeptide(L)'
;VSFGVNGVDTKVSAVGNDSPKFIQLLNVEENWNILPSVSYLNVSRYVGDGFSFGLTGSVNRINKWVERDLTTESTDIITNPGNLSYYAVDAVIKYSFMELLKSKWLDPSINIGGGYNFFGDASAGTVNGGLGLTFWVSEGVGLQFQSTYKHSFDDNRVANFDVPTHIQHFVGLTFKFGGKDTDGDGIYDKDDACPEVKGLPEFKGCPDTDGDGIQDSEDACPDEAGAKEMNGCPDNDGDGIINSEDACPDDKGTKMMNGCPDADGDGVADKDDKCPTVAGAKDNAGCPWPDTDGDGVADKDDKCPTVAGTVANNGCPE
;
A
#
# COMPACT_ATOMS: atom_id res chain seq x y z
N VAL A 1 9.27 -17.08 3.04
CA VAL A 1 10.48 -17.87 3.36
C VAL A 1 10.32 -19.28 2.82
N SER A 2 11.34 -19.80 2.14
CA SER A 2 11.32 -21.18 1.67
C SER A 2 12.59 -21.91 2.10
N PHE A 3 12.48 -23.17 2.43
CA PHE A 3 13.62 -24.02 2.74
C PHE A 3 13.36 -25.48 2.37
N GLY A 4 14.41 -26.24 2.16
CA GLY A 4 14.30 -27.65 1.76
C GLY A 4 15.63 -28.21 1.24
N VAL A 5 15.51 -29.12 0.29
CA VAL A 5 16.61 -29.81 -0.34
C VAL A 5 16.92 -29.20 -1.70
N ASN A 6 18.21 -29.08 -2.03
CA ASN A 6 18.61 -28.73 -3.39
C ASN A 6 19.42 -29.89 -4.04
N GLY A 7 19.30 -29.97 -5.37
CA GLY A 7 20.10 -30.83 -6.22
C GLY A 7 20.89 -29.99 -7.21
N VAL A 8 22.19 -30.26 -7.35
CA VAL A 8 23.06 -29.58 -8.32
C VAL A 8 23.38 -30.58 -9.45
N ASP A 9 22.99 -30.20 -10.68
CA ASP A 9 23.28 -30.96 -11.89
C ASP A 9 24.33 -30.22 -12.73
N THR A 10 25.53 -30.78 -12.81
CA THR A 10 26.66 -30.19 -13.55
C THR A 10 26.67 -30.55 -15.05
N LYS A 11 25.68 -31.32 -15.52
CA LYS A 11 25.63 -31.82 -16.91
C LYS A 11 25.30 -30.73 -17.95
N VAL A 12 24.57 -29.71 -17.56
CA VAL A 12 23.97 -28.74 -18.51
C VAL A 12 24.97 -27.98 -19.37
N SER A 13 26.18 -27.90 -18.91
CA SER A 13 27.21 -27.25 -19.69
C SER A 13 27.81 -28.11 -20.80
N ALA A 14 27.40 -29.36 -20.96
CA ALA A 14 27.79 -30.25 -22.06
C ALA A 14 27.00 -29.98 -23.35
N VAL A 15 26.69 -28.74 -23.70
CA VAL A 15 26.00 -28.39 -24.95
C VAL A 15 26.95 -28.50 -26.12
N GLY A 16 27.02 -29.68 -26.71
CA GLY A 16 27.35 -29.89 -28.11
C GLY A 16 26.06 -29.93 -28.94
N ASN A 17 26.13 -29.94 -30.25
CA ASN A 17 25.06 -29.79 -31.23
C ASN A 17 23.78 -30.68 -31.08
N ASP A 18 23.69 -31.53 -30.06
CA ASP A 18 22.50 -32.26 -29.74
C ASP A 18 21.72 -31.53 -28.66
N SER A 19 20.56 -31.01 -29.02
CA SER A 19 19.60 -30.39 -28.10
C SER A 19 19.41 -31.28 -26.87
N PRO A 20 19.54 -30.74 -25.64
CA PRO A 20 19.33 -31.52 -24.42
C PRO A 20 17.91 -32.07 -24.46
N LYS A 21 17.77 -33.39 -24.56
CA LYS A 21 16.47 -34.03 -24.41
C LYS A 21 15.99 -33.68 -22.99
N PHE A 22 14.89 -32.99 -22.89
CA PHE A 22 14.32 -32.50 -21.61
C PHE A 22 14.24 -33.59 -20.53
N ILE A 23 14.08 -34.86 -20.96
CA ILE A 23 14.04 -36.05 -20.09
C ILE A 23 15.40 -36.32 -19.40
N GLN A 24 16.52 -35.91 -19.99
CA GLN A 24 17.86 -36.12 -19.39
C GLN A 24 18.13 -35.16 -18.22
N LEU A 25 17.42 -34.01 -18.14
CA LEU A 25 17.49 -33.08 -17.03
C LEU A 25 16.86 -33.65 -15.74
N LEU A 26 16.05 -34.69 -15.84
CA LEU A 26 15.36 -35.35 -14.71
C LEU A 26 16.02 -36.68 -14.28
N ASN A 27 17.21 -36.98 -14.78
CA ASN A 27 17.93 -38.19 -14.34
C ASN A 27 18.65 -37.93 -13.00
N VAL A 28 17.84 -37.98 -11.93
CA VAL A 28 18.26 -37.66 -10.57
C VAL A 28 19.37 -38.60 -10.09
N GLU A 29 19.28 -39.86 -10.42
CA GLU A 29 20.20 -40.89 -9.94
C GLU A 29 21.63 -40.70 -10.49
N GLU A 30 21.75 -40.38 -11.76
CA GLU A 30 23.04 -40.26 -12.41
C GLU A 30 23.65 -38.85 -12.28
N ASN A 31 22.85 -37.81 -12.39
CA ASN A 31 23.36 -36.44 -12.60
C ASN A 31 23.30 -35.56 -11.38
N TRP A 32 22.33 -35.77 -10.50
CA TRP A 32 22.13 -34.80 -9.41
C TRP A 32 23.01 -35.06 -8.21
N ASN A 33 23.63 -34.03 -7.72
CA ASN A 33 24.28 -34.02 -6.42
C ASN A 33 23.27 -33.54 -5.39
N ILE A 34 22.87 -34.39 -4.46
CA ILE A 34 21.85 -34.11 -3.44
C ILE A 34 22.44 -34.34 -2.05
N LEU A 35 22.38 -33.30 -1.20
CA LEU A 35 22.63 -33.45 0.21
C LEU A 35 21.30 -33.79 0.90
N PRO A 36 21.16 -34.96 1.57
CA PRO A 36 19.91 -35.40 2.18
C PRO A 36 19.61 -34.70 3.53
N SER A 37 19.61 -33.39 3.52
CA SER A 37 19.29 -32.51 4.66
C SER A 37 18.77 -31.19 4.13
N VAL A 38 18.26 -30.33 5.01
CA VAL A 38 17.93 -28.95 4.62
C VAL A 38 19.20 -28.30 4.09
N SER A 39 19.19 -27.98 2.81
CA SER A 39 20.38 -27.53 2.07
C SER A 39 20.17 -26.23 1.31
N TYR A 40 19.00 -25.59 1.44
CA TYR A 40 18.79 -24.21 1.01
C TYR A 40 17.82 -23.48 1.93
N LEU A 41 17.99 -22.17 1.95
CA LEU A 41 17.10 -21.20 2.57
C LEU A 41 16.90 -20.02 1.60
N ASN A 42 15.67 -19.67 1.31
CA ASN A 42 15.30 -18.46 0.61
C ASN A 42 14.51 -17.53 1.54
N VAL A 43 14.87 -16.28 1.57
CA VAL A 43 14.10 -15.21 2.22
C VAL A 43 13.75 -14.18 1.17
N SER A 44 12.47 -13.94 0.95
CA SER A 44 11.97 -13.00 -0.05
C SER A 44 10.87 -12.11 0.49
N ARG A 45 10.75 -10.91 -0.08
CA ARG A 45 9.69 -9.96 0.20
C ARG A 45 8.86 -9.78 -1.08
N TYR A 46 7.56 -9.88 -0.93
CA TYR A 46 6.60 -9.49 -1.96
C TYR A 46 6.57 -7.96 -2.06
N VAL A 47 6.50 -7.43 -3.28
CA VAL A 47 6.56 -5.97 -3.55
C VAL A 47 5.38 -5.47 -4.39
N GLY A 48 4.42 -6.35 -4.68
CA GLY A 48 3.23 -6.03 -5.49
C GLY A 48 3.25 -6.66 -6.88
N ASP A 49 2.11 -6.69 -7.54
CA ASP A 49 1.90 -7.10 -8.94
C ASP A 49 2.55 -8.45 -9.30
N GLY A 50 2.54 -9.41 -8.38
CA GLY A 50 3.15 -10.73 -8.58
C GLY A 50 4.68 -10.78 -8.38
N PHE A 51 5.35 -9.66 -8.11
CA PHE A 51 6.80 -9.61 -7.94
C PHE A 51 7.27 -9.85 -6.51
N SER A 52 8.38 -10.56 -6.38
CA SER A 52 9.09 -10.74 -5.12
C SER A 52 10.59 -10.61 -5.34
N PHE A 53 11.29 -10.00 -4.37
CA PHE A 53 12.74 -9.92 -4.30
C PHE A 53 13.25 -10.75 -3.14
N GLY A 54 14.30 -11.53 -3.36
CA GLY A 54 14.82 -12.40 -2.31
C GLY A 54 16.29 -12.72 -2.44
N LEU A 55 16.79 -13.31 -1.38
CA LEU A 55 18.12 -13.90 -1.30
C LEU A 55 17.97 -15.40 -1.03
N THR A 56 18.74 -16.20 -1.76
CA THR A 56 18.81 -17.65 -1.59
C THR A 56 20.24 -18.03 -1.20
N GLY A 57 20.38 -18.66 -0.05
CA GLY A 57 21.60 -19.36 0.33
C GLY A 57 21.43 -20.85 0.11
N SER A 58 22.44 -21.53 -0.45
CA SER A 58 22.40 -22.96 -0.63
C SER A 58 23.77 -23.62 -0.39
N VAL A 59 23.72 -24.84 0.09
CA VAL A 59 24.89 -25.70 0.34
C VAL A 59 24.67 -27.05 -0.28
N ASN A 60 25.72 -27.67 -0.81
CA ASN A 60 25.67 -29.03 -1.33
C ASN A 60 27.08 -29.67 -1.29
N ARG A 61 27.17 -30.90 -1.74
CA ARG A 61 28.43 -31.61 -1.95
C ARG A 61 28.43 -32.22 -3.34
N ILE A 62 29.45 -31.90 -4.14
CA ILE A 62 29.59 -32.36 -5.50
C ILE A 62 30.46 -33.61 -5.52
N ASN A 63 29.85 -34.73 -5.79
CA ASN A 63 30.48 -36.02 -5.95
C ASN A 63 30.25 -36.65 -7.33
N LYS A 64 29.44 -35.97 -8.15
CA LYS A 64 29.19 -36.33 -9.57
C LYS A 64 29.52 -35.06 -10.38
N TRP A 65 30.64 -35.15 -11.07
CA TRP A 65 31.10 -34.10 -12.00
C TRP A 65 30.98 -34.67 -13.41
N VAL A 66 30.26 -33.98 -14.26
CA VAL A 66 30.06 -34.44 -15.65
C VAL A 66 31.02 -33.71 -16.55
N GLU A 67 31.96 -34.49 -17.11
CA GLU A 67 32.91 -34.04 -18.13
C GLU A 67 32.45 -34.53 -19.50
N ARG A 68 32.74 -33.76 -20.55
CA ARG A 68 32.50 -34.15 -21.91
C ARG A 68 33.68 -35.00 -22.39
N ASP A 69 33.43 -36.18 -22.90
CA ASP A 69 34.44 -36.95 -23.64
C ASP A 69 34.72 -36.28 -25.02
N LEU A 70 35.82 -35.55 -25.10
CA LEU A 70 36.26 -34.88 -26.32
C LEU A 70 36.72 -35.86 -27.40
N THR A 71 36.88 -37.17 -27.08
CA THR A 71 37.38 -38.17 -28.01
C THR A 71 36.28 -38.96 -28.72
N THR A 72 35.12 -39.07 -28.14
CA THR A 72 34.02 -39.90 -28.67
C THR A 72 32.74 -39.15 -29.01
N GLU A 73 32.65 -37.85 -28.73
CA GLU A 73 31.51 -36.94 -28.98
C GLU A 73 30.13 -37.42 -28.43
N SER A 74 30.03 -38.63 -27.89
CA SER A 74 28.71 -39.21 -27.56
C SER A 74 28.50 -39.73 -26.12
N THR A 75 29.53 -39.75 -25.28
CA THR A 75 29.42 -40.23 -23.89
C THR A 75 29.88 -39.21 -22.88
N ASP A 76 29.02 -38.90 -21.93
CA ASP A 76 29.39 -38.11 -20.76
C ASP A 76 30.20 -38.98 -19.81
N ILE A 77 31.33 -38.49 -19.32
CA ILE A 77 32.11 -39.15 -18.28
C ILE A 77 31.74 -38.54 -16.93
N ILE A 78 31.20 -39.37 -16.05
CA ILE A 78 30.88 -38.95 -14.68
C ILE A 78 32.05 -39.33 -13.78
N THR A 79 32.71 -38.30 -13.22
CA THR A 79 33.82 -38.48 -12.30
C THR A 79 33.43 -38.00 -10.89
N ASN A 80 34.14 -38.53 -9.88
CA ASN A 80 34.04 -37.96 -8.53
C ASN A 80 35.23 -37.03 -8.29
N PRO A 81 35.01 -35.70 -8.21
CA PRO A 81 36.10 -34.74 -8.04
C PRO A 81 36.63 -34.63 -6.60
N GLY A 82 36.34 -35.59 -5.74
CA GLY A 82 36.79 -35.58 -4.34
C GLY A 82 35.76 -34.99 -3.37
N ASN A 83 34.46 -35.07 -3.70
CA ASN A 83 33.38 -34.55 -2.86
C ASN A 83 33.50 -33.03 -2.55
N LEU A 84 33.59 -32.22 -3.59
CA LEU A 84 33.76 -30.77 -3.43
C LEU A 84 32.63 -30.15 -2.65
N SER A 85 32.93 -29.22 -1.76
CA SER A 85 31.96 -28.38 -1.09
C SER A 85 31.36 -27.42 -2.09
N TYR A 86 30.03 -27.30 -2.10
CA TYR A 86 29.30 -26.32 -2.88
C TYR A 86 28.58 -25.34 -1.98
N TYR A 87 28.76 -24.06 -2.26
CA TYR A 87 28.03 -22.95 -1.63
C TYR A 87 27.56 -21.98 -2.69
N ALA A 88 26.36 -21.44 -2.53
CA ALA A 88 25.89 -20.35 -3.39
C ALA A 88 25.07 -19.34 -2.61
N VAL A 89 25.21 -18.09 -3.02
CA VAL A 89 24.38 -16.98 -2.56
C VAL A 89 23.85 -16.26 -3.80
N ASP A 90 22.54 -16.21 -3.92
CA ASP A 90 21.84 -15.68 -5.10
C ASP A 90 20.85 -14.59 -4.69
N ALA A 91 20.88 -13.46 -5.40
CA ALA A 91 19.81 -12.47 -5.40
C ALA A 91 18.82 -12.82 -6.52
N VAL A 92 17.54 -12.88 -6.19
CA VAL A 92 16.51 -13.41 -7.09
C VAL A 92 15.32 -12.46 -7.15
N ILE A 93 14.88 -12.18 -8.37
CA ILE A 93 13.58 -11.59 -8.66
C ILE A 93 12.68 -12.71 -9.15
N LYS A 94 11.56 -12.91 -8.50
CA LYS A 94 10.54 -13.90 -8.86
C LYS A 94 9.26 -13.18 -9.29
N TYR A 95 8.67 -13.63 -10.39
CA TYR A 95 7.32 -13.25 -10.81
C TYR A 95 6.39 -14.46 -10.69
N SER A 96 5.29 -14.30 -9.95
CA SER A 96 4.23 -15.29 -9.76
C SER A 96 3.11 -15.05 -10.77
N PHE A 97 2.64 -16.13 -11.42
CA PHE A 97 1.48 -16.08 -12.32
C PHE A 97 0.17 -16.42 -11.63
N MET A 98 0.18 -16.58 -10.30
CA MET A 98 -0.98 -17.01 -9.53
C MET A 98 -2.20 -16.10 -9.72
N GLU A 99 -2.00 -14.80 -9.67
CA GLU A 99 -3.06 -13.78 -9.87
C GLU A 99 -3.55 -13.76 -11.32
N LEU A 100 -2.64 -13.80 -12.29
CA LEU A 100 -2.97 -13.85 -13.72
C LEU A 100 -3.82 -15.08 -14.07
N LEU A 101 -3.52 -16.23 -13.46
CA LEU A 101 -4.24 -17.48 -13.64
C LEU A 101 -5.49 -17.57 -12.76
N LYS A 102 -5.73 -16.60 -11.87
CA LYS A 102 -6.80 -16.63 -10.86
C LYS A 102 -6.84 -17.93 -10.06
N SER A 103 -5.67 -18.50 -9.82
CA SER A 103 -5.52 -19.77 -9.08
C SER A 103 -5.37 -19.47 -7.59
N LYS A 104 -5.96 -20.31 -6.73
CA LYS A 104 -5.81 -20.23 -5.27
C LYS A 104 -4.78 -21.22 -4.70
N TRP A 105 -4.44 -22.26 -5.46
CA TRP A 105 -3.62 -23.38 -4.99
C TRP A 105 -2.37 -23.64 -5.84
N LEU A 106 -2.35 -23.18 -7.09
CA LEU A 106 -1.25 -23.39 -8.02
C LEU A 106 -0.60 -22.05 -8.38
N ASP A 107 0.70 -21.93 -8.16
CA ASP A 107 1.51 -20.73 -8.44
C ASP A 107 2.70 -21.09 -9.34
N PRO A 108 2.53 -21.08 -10.66
CA PRO A 108 3.67 -21.10 -11.58
C PRO A 108 4.43 -19.79 -11.47
N SER A 109 5.75 -19.84 -11.64
CA SER A 109 6.58 -18.64 -11.54
C SER A 109 7.81 -18.72 -12.42
N ILE A 110 8.31 -17.56 -12.79
CA ILE A 110 9.64 -17.39 -13.38
C ILE A 110 10.54 -16.66 -12.39
N ASN A 111 11.83 -16.95 -12.45
CA ASN A 111 12.82 -16.25 -11.65
C ASN A 111 14.01 -15.86 -12.51
N ILE A 112 14.57 -14.70 -12.23
CA ILE A 112 15.82 -14.21 -12.79
C ILE A 112 16.68 -13.66 -11.65
N GLY A 113 17.98 -13.66 -11.82
CA GLY A 113 18.86 -13.13 -10.80
C GLY A 113 20.33 -13.27 -11.13
N GLY A 114 21.13 -13.08 -10.12
CA GLY A 114 22.55 -13.29 -10.16
C GLY A 114 23.07 -13.74 -8.80
N GLY A 115 24.19 -14.39 -8.81
CA GLY A 115 24.78 -14.90 -7.58
C GLY A 115 26.26 -15.15 -7.65
N TYR A 116 26.79 -15.67 -6.57
CA TYR A 116 28.17 -16.08 -6.46
C TYR A 116 28.21 -17.52 -5.95
N ASN A 117 28.91 -18.38 -6.70
CA ASN A 117 28.98 -19.79 -6.43
C ASN A 117 30.42 -20.23 -6.14
N PHE A 118 30.54 -21.19 -5.22
CA PHE A 118 31.81 -21.79 -4.80
C PHE A 118 31.74 -23.29 -5.04
N PHE A 119 32.74 -23.83 -5.71
CA PHE A 119 32.96 -25.25 -5.94
C PHE A 119 34.35 -25.62 -5.44
N GLY A 120 34.45 -26.16 -4.21
CA GLY A 120 35.74 -26.36 -3.57
C GLY A 120 36.49 -25.04 -3.36
N ASP A 121 37.64 -24.91 -4.00
CA ASP A 121 38.47 -23.69 -3.95
C ASP A 121 38.17 -22.69 -5.07
N ALA A 122 37.38 -23.11 -6.07
CA ALA A 122 36.97 -22.26 -7.19
C ALA A 122 35.73 -21.43 -6.83
N SER A 123 35.65 -20.22 -7.37
CA SER A 123 34.48 -19.36 -7.18
C SER A 123 34.24 -18.43 -8.34
N ALA A 124 32.98 -18.21 -8.73
CA ALA A 124 32.61 -17.33 -9.81
C ALA A 124 31.24 -16.70 -9.64
N GLY A 125 31.06 -15.55 -10.30
CA GLY A 125 29.74 -14.94 -10.48
C GLY A 125 28.90 -15.72 -11.48
N THR A 126 27.59 -15.69 -11.29
CA THR A 126 26.60 -16.32 -12.20
C THR A 126 25.45 -15.40 -12.50
N VAL A 127 24.87 -15.55 -13.71
CA VAL A 127 23.54 -15.05 -14.06
C VAL A 127 22.58 -16.22 -14.06
N ASN A 128 21.44 -16.03 -13.40
CA ASN A 128 20.51 -17.09 -13.10
C ASN A 128 19.15 -16.85 -13.75
N GLY A 129 18.53 -17.90 -14.28
CA GLY A 129 17.18 -17.86 -14.80
C GLY A 129 16.49 -19.20 -14.59
N GLY A 130 15.20 -19.20 -14.23
CA GLY A 130 14.54 -20.45 -13.92
C GLY A 130 13.03 -20.38 -13.86
N LEU A 131 12.46 -21.57 -13.66
CA LEU A 131 11.03 -21.80 -13.53
C LEU A 131 10.73 -22.37 -12.14
N GLY A 132 9.59 -21.98 -11.58
CA GLY A 132 9.11 -22.50 -10.31
C GLY A 132 7.64 -22.92 -10.40
N LEU A 133 7.27 -23.81 -9.51
CA LEU A 133 5.91 -24.24 -9.32
C LEU A 133 5.67 -24.42 -7.81
N THR A 134 4.70 -23.70 -7.27
CA THR A 134 4.32 -23.82 -5.86
C THR A 134 2.89 -24.33 -5.77
N PHE A 135 2.68 -25.35 -4.95
CA PHE A 135 1.37 -25.88 -4.59
C PHE A 135 1.02 -25.39 -3.18
N TRP A 136 0.07 -24.48 -3.07
CA TRP A 136 -0.40 -23.95 -1.81
C TRP A 136 -1.39 -24.91 -1.17
N VAL A 137 -1.04 -25.44 -0.01
CA VAL A 137 -1.90 -26.33 0.80
C VAL A 137 -2.73 -25.57 1.82
N SER A 138 -2.34 -24.33 2.12
CA SER A 138 -3.08 -23.34 2.90
C SER A 138 -2.67 -21.94 2.45
N GLU A 139 -3.29 -20.89 2.98
CA GLU A 139 -2.96 -19.49 2.66
C GLU A 139 -1.49 -19.13 2.95
N GLY A 140 -0.90 -19.77 3.94
CA GLY A 140 0.46 -19.49 4.39
C GLY A 140 1.49 -20.58 4.15
N VAL A 141 1.11 -21.78 3.66
CA VAL A 141 2.02 -22.94 3.51
C VAL A 141 1.89 -23.58 2.14
N GLY A 142 3.00 -23.75 1.45
CA GLY A 142 3.06 -24.39 0.13
C GLY A 142 4.25 -25.32 -0.03
N LEU A 143 4.13 -26.23 -1.00
CA LEU A 143 5.20 -27.08 -1.48
C LEU A 143 5.76 -26.46 -2.76
N GLN A 144 7.06 -26.15 -2.76
CA GLN A 144 7.74 -25.48 -3.87
C GLN A 144 8.69 -26.42 -4.58
N PHE A 145 8.62 -26.37 -5.92
CA PHE A 145 9.58 -26.94 -6.85
C PHE A 145 10.14 -25.82 -7.70
N GLN A 146 11.45 -25.76 -7.86
CA GLN A 146 12.10 -24.74 -8.68
C GLN A 146 13.31 -25.34 -9.36
N SER A 147 13.52 -24.97 -10.63
CA SER A 147 14.73 -25.30 -11.39
C SER A 147 15.33 -24.01 -11.93
N THR A 148 16.59 -23.77 -11.62
CA THR A 148 17.31 -22.54 -11.96
C THR A 148 18.56 -22.89 -12.72
N TYR A 149 18.67 -22.43 -13.97
CA TYR A 149 19.87 -22.44 -14.76
C TYR A 149 20.80 -21.33 -14.27
N LYS A 150 22.04 -21.68 -13.99
CA LYS A 150 23.10 -20.77 -13.54
C LYS A 150 24.24 -20.75 -14.55
N HIS A 151 24.31 -19.69 -15.33
CA HIS A 151 25.39 -19.46 -16.26
C HIS A 151 26.59 -18.87 -15.51
N SER A 152 27.70 -19.62 -15.50
CA SER A 152 28.94 -19.16 -14.89
C SER A 152 29.77 -18.33 -15.86
N PHE A 153 30.41 -17.31 -15.35
CA PHE A 153 31.36 -16.50 -16.13
C PHE A 153 32.79 -17.09 -16.15
N ASP A 154 33.01 -18.18 -15.42
CA ASP A 154 34.29 -18.89 -15.36
C ASP A 154 34.04 -20.39 -15.50
N ASP A 155 33.72 -20.84 -16.72
CA ASP A 155 33.35 -22.21 -17.02
C ASP A 155 34.32 -22.85 -18.05
N ASN A 156 35.51 -23.23 -17.58
CA ASN A 156 36.48 -24.00 -18.38
C ASN A 156 36.42 -25.51 -18.10
N ARG A 157 35.58 -25.93 -17.16
CA ARG A 157 35.25 -27.31 -16.78
C ARG A 157 36.38 -28.13 -16.19
N VAL A 158 37.31 -27.49 -15.54
CA VAL A 158 38.38 -28.18 -14.81
C VAL A 158 37.96 -28.28 -13.34
N ALA A 159 37.64 -29.51 -12.89
CA ALA A 159 37.24 -29.78 -11.52
C ALA A 159 38.29 -29.21 -10.52
N ASN A 160 37.80 -28.59 -9.44
CA ASN A 160 38.56 -27.83 -8.43
C ASN A 160 39.13 -26.45 -8.85
N PHE A 161 39.11 -26.09 -10.12
CA PHE A 161 39.61 -24.82 -10.61
C PHE A 161 38.57 -23.91 -11.20
N ASP A 162 37.43 -24.46 -11.57
CA ASP A 162 36.37 -23.73 -12.26
C ASP A 162 35.00 -23.90 -11.59
N VAL A 163 34.11 -22.96 -11.87
CA VAL A 163 32.68 -23.02 -11.50
C VAL A 163 31.90 -23.34 -12.78
N PRO A 164 31.36 -24.56 -12.92
CA PRO A 164 30.65 -24.92 -14.14
C PRO A 164 29.29 -24.23 -14.22
N THR A 165 28.86 -23.92 -15.45
CA THR A 165 27.46 -23.66 -15.72
C THR A 165 26.65 -24.91 -15.37
N HIS A 166 25.59 -24.75 -14.58
CA HIS A 166 24.84 -25.88 -14.01
C HIS A 166 23.36 -25.54 -13.84
N ILE A 167 22.55 -26.57 -13.60
CA ILE A 167 21.17 -26.39 -13.10
C ILE A 167 21.14 -26.73 -11.62
N GLN A 168 20.46 -25.88 -10.87
CA GLN A 168 20.14 -26.14 -9.47
C GLN A 168 18.63 -26.31 -9.31
N HIS A 169 18.25 -27.46 -8.74
CA HIS A 169 16.87 -27.83 -8.46
C HIS A 169 16.59 -27.67 -6.97
N PHE A 170 15.43 -27.11 -6.63
CA PHE A 170 15.01 -26.89 -5.26
C PHE A 170 13.65 -27.56 -5.03
N VAL A 171 13.54 -28.28 -3.94
CA VAL A 171 12.30 -28.89 -3.46
C VAL A 171 12.17 -28.60 -1.97
N GLY A 172 11.07 -27.98 -1.57
CA GLY A 172 10.92 -27.63 -0.16
C GLY A 172 9.59 -27.00 0.18
N LEU A 173 9.48 -26.60 1.43
CA LEU A 173 8.33 -25.89 1.95
C LEU A 173 8.54 -24.38 1.80
N THR A 174 7.49 -23.69 1.45
CA THR A 174 7.44 -22.22 1.43
C THR A 174 6.36 -21.73 2.38
N PHE A 175 6.68 -20.64 3.08
CA PHE A 175 5.81 -20.01 4.05
C PHE A 175 5.61 -18.55 3.66
N LYS A 176 4.35 -18.12 3.61
CA LYS A 176 3.99 -16.70 3.55
C LYS A 176 3.77 -16.20 4.96
N PHE A 177 4.42 -15.11 5.30
CA PHE A 177 4.20 -14.37 6.52
C PHE A 177 3.65 -13.01 6.11
N GLY A 178 2.64 -12.54 6.80
CA GLY A 178 1.85 -11.38 6.43
C GLY A 178 0.47 -11.78 5.93
N GLY A 179 -0.40 -10.82 5.82
CA GLY A 179 -1.74 -10.97 5.26
C GLY A 179 -1.80 -10.54 3.80
N LYS A 180 -2.99 -10.63 3.22
CA LYS A 180 -3.35 -9.90 2.02
C LYS A 180 -3.47 -8.41 2.42
N ASP A 181 -3.01 -7.53 1.60
CA ASP A 181 -3.13 -6.08 1.70
C ASP A 181 -3.71 -5.64 0.36
N THR A 182 -5.04 -5.43 0.35
CA THR A 182 -5.80 -5.31 -0.91
C THR A 182 -5.62 -3.95 -1.55
N ASP A 183 -5.53 -2.88 -0.75
CA ASP A 183 -5.41 -1.51 -1.24
C ASP A 183 -3.97 -0.99 -1.25
N GLY A 184 -3.06 -1.72 -0.56
CA GLY A 184 -1.63 -1.42 -0.57
C GLY A 184 -1.24 -0.24 0.32
N ASP A 185 -1.92 -0.04 1.44
CA ASP A 185 -1.59 0.99 2.43
C ASP A 185 -0.55 0.54 3.48
N GLY A 186 -0.24 -0.77 3.51
CA GLY A 186 0.73 -1.40 4.41
C GLY A 186 0.09 -2.06 5.62
N ILE A 187 -1.23 -2.03 5.75
CA ILE A 187 -2.01 -2.74 6.76
C ILE A 187 -2.65 -3.96 6.10
N TYR A 188 -2.57 -5.10 6.74
CA TYR A 188 -3.15 -6.32 6.16
C TYR A 188 -4.66 -6.36 6.35
N ASP A 189 -5.41 -6.86 5.35
CA ASP A 189 -6.88 -6.95 5.33
C ASP A 189 -7.50 -7.46 6.66
N LYS A 190 -6.81 -8.35 7.37
CA LYS A 190 -7.27 -8.91 8.66
C LYS A 190 -7.18 -7.92 9.83
N ASP A 191 -6.29 -6.93 9.73
CA ASP A 191 -6.01 -5.92 10.75
C ASP A 191 -6.53 -4.55 10.30
N ASP A 192 -7.04 -4.48 9.06
CA ASP A 192 -7.54 -3.31 8.37
C ASP A 192 -9.05 -3.19 8.51
N ALA A 193 -9.52 -2.04 8.94
CA ALA A 193 -10.94 -1.74 9.07
C ALA A 193 -11.57 -1.33 7.72
N CYS A 194 -10.74 -0.86 6.76
CA CYS A 194 -11.15 -0.42 5.42
C CYS A 194 -10.35 -1.10 4.30
N PRO A 195 -10.37 -2.45 4.14
CA PRO A 195 -9.41 -3.22 3.34
C PRO A 195 -9.40 -2.97 1.84
N GLU A 196 -10.28 -2.13 1.33
CA GLU A 196 -10.41 -1.82 -0.11
C GLU A 196 -10.07 -0.35 -0.43
N VAL A 197 -9.81 0.46 0.62
CA VAL A 197 -9.58 1.91 0.50
C VAL A 197 -8.39 2.31 1.35
N LYS A 198 -7.30 2.73 0.71
CA LYS A 198 -6.08 3.17 1.40
C LYS A 198 -6.35 4.17 2.49
N GLY A 199 -5.79 3.93 3.66
CA GLY A 199 -5.94 4.79 4.80
C GLY A 199 -4.68 4.94 5.65
N LEU A 200 -4.89 5.34 6.88
CA LEU A 200 -3.81 5.65 7.82
C LEU A 200 -3.72 4.60 8.94
N PRO A 201 -2.50 4.30 9.41
CA PRO A 201 -2.32 3.34 10.51
C PRO A 201 -3.02 3.71 11.81
N GLU A 202 -3.16 5.00 12.08
CA GLU A 202 -3.86 5.53 13.26
C GLU A 202 -5.36 5.26 13.26
N PHE A 203 -5.96 5.14 12.05
CA PHE A 203 -7.35 4.77 11.83
C PHE A 203 -7.52 3.31 11.38
N LYS A 204 -6.49 2.47 11.62
CA LYS A 204 -6.48 1.04 11.25
C LYS A 204 -6.82 0.80 9.78
N GLY A 205 -6.23 1.60 8.89
CA GLY A 205 -6.43 1.47 7.45
C GLY A 205 -7.62 2.24 6.88
N CYS A 206 -8.35 3.02 7.70
CA CYS A 206 -9.38 3.90 7.15
C CYS A 206 -8.83 5.27 6.76
N PRO A 207 -9.40 5.91 5.71
CA PRO A 207 -8.97 7.21 5.26
C PRO A 207 -9.39 8.35 6.20
N ASP A 208 -8.62 9.41 6.16
CA ASP A 208 -8.88 10.75 6.69
C ASP A 208 -8.49 11.70 5.54
N THR A 209 -9.49 12.11 4.77
CA THR A 209 -9.27 12.72 3.46
C THR A 209 -8.78 14.16 3.57
N ASP A 210 -9.27 14.93 4.54
CA ASP A 210 -8.88 16.32 4.76
C ASP A 210 -7.76 16.51 5.79
N GLY A 211 -7.46 15.45 6.58
CA GLY A 211 -6.34 15.42 7.50
C GLY A 211 -6.59 16.11 8.83
N ASP A 212 -7.83 16.22 9.28
CA ASP A 212 -8.18 16.89 10.53
C ASP A 212 -8.06 16.00 11.79
N GLY A 213 -7.82 14.69 11.58
CA GLY A 213 -7.66 13.70 12.63
C GLY A 213 -8.96 12.95 12.99
N ILE A 214 -9.95 13.00 12.12
CA ILE A 214 -11.19 12.22 12.18
C ILE A 214 -11.26 11.38 10.90
N GLN A 215 -11.52 10.09 11.04
CA GLN A 215 -11.67 9.23 9.84
C GLN A 215 -12.94 9.58 9.07
N ASP A 216 -12.92 9.52 7.74
CA ASP A 216 -14.04 9.90 6.85
C ASP A 216 -15.39 9.31 7.26
N SER A 217 -15.42 8.09 7.80
CA SER A 217 -16.66 7.43 8.22
C SER A 217 -17.27 7.99 9.51
N GLU A 218 -16.50 8.71 10.31
CA GLU A 218 -16.91 9.36 11.57
C GLU A 218 -16.97 10.88 11.43
N ASP A 219 -16.53 11.40 10.27
CA ASP A 219 -16.50 12.81 9.94
C ASP A 219 -17.81 13.23 9.26
N ALA A 220 -18.39 14.32 9.70
CA ALA A 220 -19.56 14.91 9.07
C ALA A 220 -19.21 15.75 7.82
N CYS A 221 -17.95 16.17 7.68
CA CYS A 221 -17.42 16.96 6.57
C CYS A 221 -16.10 16.38 6.03
N PRO A 222 -16.05 15.16 5.47
CA PRO A 222 -14.82 14.42 5.18
C PRO A 222 -13.85 15.07 4.17
N ASP A 223 -14.28 16.11 3.48
CA ASP A 223 -13.50 16.85 2.48
C ASP A 223 -13.07 18.25 2.97
N GLU A 224 -13.47 18.66 4.18
CA GLU A 224 -13.26 20.02 4.72
C GLU A 224 -12.87 19.97 6.19
N ALA A 225 -11.58 20.10 6.48
CA ALA A 225 -11.01 19.99 7.81
C ALA A 225 -11.67 20.93 8.85
N GLY A 226 -12.09 20.33 9.96
CA GLY A 226 -12.74 21.06 11.03
C GLY A 226 -12.36 20.60 12.43
N ALA A 227 -13.03 21.14 13.43
CA ALA A 227 -12.76 20.79 14.81
C ALA A 227 -13.54 19.54 15.24
N LYS A 228 -12.94 18.74 16.12
CA LYS A 228 -13.57 17.54 16.66
C LYS A 228 -14.88 17.82 17.40
N GLU A 229 -14.96 19.00 18.04
CA GLU A 229 -16.16 19.48 18.73
C GLU A 229 -17.31 19.75 17.75
N MET A 230 -17.00 19.97 16.46
CA MET A 230 -17.94 20.17 15.36
C MET A 230 -18.09 18.92 14.48
N ASN A 231 -17.65 17.74 14.97
CA ASN A 231 -17.64 16.49 14.23
C ASN A 231 -16.91 16.57 12.86
N GLY A 232 -15.78 17.30 12.81
CA GLY A 232 -14.98 17.47 11.60
C GLY A 232 -15.44 18.57 10.66
N CYS A 233 -16.51 19.30 10.98
CA CYS A 233 -16.93 20.40 10.13
C CYS A 233 -16.23 21.72 10.52
N PRO A 234 -15.88 22.57 9.54
CA PRO A 234 -15.29 23.88 9.81
C PRO A 234 -16.28 24.87 10.39
N ASP A 235 -15.79 25.72 11.30
CA ASP A 235 -16.44 26.86 11.92
C ASP A 235 -15.42 28.00 11.88
N ASN A 236 -15.50 28.83 10.85
CA ASN A 236 -14.45 29.81 10.53
C ASN A 236 -14.33 30.92 11.56
N ASP A 237 -15.46 31.44 12.07
CA ASP A 237 -15.49 32.56 13.02
C ASP A 237 -15.52 32.07 14.48
N GLY A 238 -15.80 30.81 14.72
CA GLY A 238 -15.79 30.16 16.03
C GLY A 238 -16.96 30.59 16.90
N ASP A 239 -18.15 30.75 16.35
CA ASP A 239 -19.37 31.08 17.09
C ASP A 239 -20.13 29.82 17.56
N GLY A 240 -19.72 28.63 17.09
CA GLY A 240 -20.29 27.34 17.43
C GLY A 240 -21.38 26.87 16.47
N ILE A 241 -21.40 27.43 15.25
CA ILE A 241 -22.22 26.99 14.13
C ILE A 241 -21.28 26.63 12.98
N ILE A 242 -21.47 25.48 12.38
CA ILE A 242 -20.62 25.07 11.25
C ILE A 242 -20.92 25.91 10.00
N ASN A 243 -19.89 26.17 9.17
CA ASN A 243 -20.00 27.04 8.00
C ASN A 243 -21.18 26.72 7.08
N SER A 244 -21.54 25.44 6.94
CA SER A 244 -22.65 25.00 6.09
C SER A 244 -24.03 25.33 6.65
N GLU A 245 -24.14 25.55 7.95
CA GLU A 245 -25.38 25.93 8.66
C GLU A 245 -25.39 27.40 9.04
N ASP A 246 -24.26 28.09 8.89
CA ASP A 246 -24.05 29.47 9.22
C ASP A 246 -24.44 30.39 8.06
N ALA A 247 -25.30 31.36 8.31
CA ALA A 247 -25.68 32.38 7.35
C ALA A 247 -24.61 33.49 7.20
N CYS A 248 -23.65 33.58 8.13
CA CYS A 248 -22.54 34.52 8.16
C CYS A 248 -21.24 33.83 8.59
N PRO A 249 -20.67 32.89 7.80
CA PRO A 249 -19.60 32.00 8.23
C PRO A 249 -18.25 32.65 8.64
N ASP A 250 -18.08 33.93 8.38
CA ASP A 250 -16.87 34.72 8.68
C ASP A 250 -17.11 35.79 9.76
N ASP A 251 -18.36 35.94 10.24
CA ASP A 251 -18.74 37.02 11.18
C ASP A 251 -19.53 36.43 12.36
N LYS A 252 -18.89 36.31 13.53
CA LYS A 252 -19.48 35.75 14.75
C LYS A 252 -20.83 36.31 15.07
N GLY A 253 -21.78 35.42 15.22
CA GLY A 253 -23.14 35.77 15.57
C GLY A 253 -23.75 34.89 16.64
N THR A 254 -25.06 34.67 16.54
CA THR A 254 -25.81 33.91 17.51
C THR A 254 -26.69 32.87 16.82
N LYS A 255 -26.99 31.77 17.51
CA LYS A 255 -27.94 30.76 17.00
C LYS A 255 -29.33 31.35 16.68
N MET A 256 -29.73 32.41 17.35
CA MET A 256 -31.01 33.08 17.09
C MET A 256 -31.03 33.79 15.73
N MET A 257 -29.84 34.22 15.27
CA MET A 257 -29.64 34.90 14.00
C MET A 257 -29.00 33.99 12.94
N ASN A 258 -29.05 32.63 13.17
CA ASN A 258 -28.42 31.65 12.29
C ASN A 258 -26.95 31.98 12.01
N GLY A 259 -26.16 32.35 13.05
CA GLY A 259 -24.75 32.68 12.93
C GLY A 259 -24.43 34.11 12.56
N CYS A 260 -25.41 34.95 12.31
CA CYS A 260 -25.12 36.33 11.99
C CYS A 260 -25.08 37.24 13.24
N PRO A 261 -24.23 38.29 13.24
CA PRO A 261 -24.22 39.31 14.28
C PRO A 261 -25.50 40.14 14.27
N ASP A 262 -25.88 40.64 15.46
CA ASP A 262 -26.98 41.57 15.72
C ASP A 262 -26.44 42.54 16.79
N ALA A 263 -25.83 43.64 16.35
CA ALA A 263 -25.01 44.49 17.19
C ALA A 263 -25.85 45.34 18.19
N ASP A 264 -27.08 45.69 17.85
CA ASP A 264 -27.96 46.46 18.72
C ASP A 264 -29.02 45.62 19.42
N GLY A 265 -29.17 44.34 19.03
CA GLY A 265 -30.02 43.39 19.70
C GLY A 265 -31.52 43.54 19.40
N ASP A 266 -31.90 44.10 18.26
CA ASP A 266 -33.29 44.32 17.90
C ASP A 266 -33.95 43.12 17.21
N GLY A 267 -33.12 42.10 16.89
CA GLY A 267 -33.58 40.85 16.27
C GLY A 267 -33.60 40.89 14.74
N VAL A 268 -32.89 41.84 14.13
CA VAL A 268 -32.54 41.88 12.71
C VAL A 268 -31.02 41.74 12.63
N ALA A 269 -30.52 40.80 11.82
CA ALA A 269 -29.10 40.60 11.65
C ALA A 269 -28.46 41.82 10.97
N ASP A 270 -27.22 42.19 11.35
CA ASP A 270 -26.52 43.37 10.83
C ASP A 270 -26.49 43.47 9.32
N LYS A 271 -26.38 42.32 8.62
CA LYS A 271 -26.41 42.25 7.15
C LYS A 271 -27.74 42.64 6.52
N ASP A 272 -28.85 42.47 7.25
CA ASP A 272 -30.22 42.75 6.81
C ASP A 272 -30.75 44.02 7.44
N ASP A 273 -29.97 44.61 8.39
CA ASP A 273 -30.33 45.81 9.14
C ASP A 273 -29.81 47.07 8.45
N LYS A 274 -30.70 48.05 8.24
CA LYS A 274 -30.31 49.36 7.71
C LYS A 274 -29.74 50.30 8.76
N CYS A 275 -29.96 49.98 10.04
CA CYS A 275 -29.46 50.74 11.18
C CYS A 275 -28.71 49.85 12.20
N PRO A 276 -27.67 49.14 11.84
CA PRO A 276 -27.06 48.05 12.60
C PRO A 276 -26.54 48.38 14.01
N THR A 277 -26.62 49.64 14.42
CA THR A 277 -26.16 50.13 15.73
C THR A 277 -27.25 50.86 16.51
N VAL A 278 -28.47 50.88 15.99
CA VAL A 278 -29.60 51.60 16.59
C VAL A 278 -30.86 50.76 16.51
N ALA A 279 -31.16 50.08 17.60
CA ALA A 279 -32.29 49.16 17.68
C ALA A 279 -33.61 49.78 17.20
N GLY A 280 -34.25 49.07 16.29
CA GLY A 280 -35.50 49.53 15.69
C GLY A 280 -36.53 48.41 15.47
N ALA A 281 -37.37 48.57 14.53
CA ALA A 281 -38.45 47.64 14.26
C ALA A 281 -38.13 46.72 13.09
N LYS A 282 -38.40 45.42 13.20
CA LYS A 282 -38.23 44.46 12.11
C LYS A 282 -38.96 44.89 10.84
N ASP A 283 -40.17 45.44 10.98
CA ASP A 283 -41.00 45.91 9.85
C ASP A 283 -40.41 47.17 9.18
N ASN A 284 -39.38 47.82 9.81
CA ASN A 284 -38.64 48.94 9.25
C ASN A 284 -37.18 48.57 8.93
N ALA A 285 -36.92 47.27 8.73
CA ALA A 285 -35.60 46.78 8.45
C ALA A 285 -34.56 47.22 9.49
N GLY A 286 -34.87 47.04 10.79
CA GLY A 286 -33.99 47.31 11.93
C GLY A 286 -33.88 48.79 12.31
N CYS A 287 -34.50 49.71 11.59
CA CYS A 287 -34.45 51.11 11.94
C CYS A 287 -35.62 51.56 12.84
N PRO A 288 -35.40 52.50 13.75
CA PRO A 288 -36.48 53.19 14.43
C PRO A 288 -37.44 53.84 13.41
N TRP A 289 -38.71 53.87 13.71
CA TRP A 289 -39.62 54.65 12.91
C TRP A 289 -39.32 56.16 13.12
N PRO A 290 -39.35 56.94 12.03
CA PRO A 290 -39.19 58.37 12.17
C PRO A 290 -40.24 58.99 13.13
N ASP A 291 -39.81 59.93 13.96
CA ASP A 291 -40.63 60.79 14.82
C ASP A 291 -40.12 62.19 14.61
N THR A 292 -40.77 62.92 13.67
CA THR A 292 -40.26 64.18 13.13
C THR A 292 -40.31 65.32 14.13
N ASP A 293 -41.29 65.33 15.02
CA ASP A 293 -41.46 66.38 16.01
C ASP A 293 -40.99 66.04 17.43
N GLY A 294 -40.63 64.71 17.65
CA GLY A 294 -40.01 64.20 18.88
C GLY A 294 -40.98 64.04 20.04
N ASP A 295 -42.27 63.83 19.80
CA ASP A 295 -43.26 63.71 20.84
C ASP A 295 -43.47 62.29 21.40
N GLY A 296 -42.74 61.28 20.78
CA GLY A 296 -42.77 59.88 21.19
C GLY A 296 -43.84 59.07 20.45
N VAL A 297 -44.52 59.65 19.46
CA VAL A 297 -45.39 58.97 18.53
C VAL A 297 -44.71 58.90 17.16
N ALA A 298 -44.47 57.74 16.61
CA ALA A 298 -43.86 57.63 15.30
C ALA A 298 -44.73 58.26 14.21
N ASP A 299 -44.11 58.90 13.18
CA ASP A 299 -44.80 59.60 12.08
C ASP A 299 -45.90 58.74 11.42
N LYS A 300 -45.73 57.44 11.35
CA LYS A 300 -46.71 56.48 10.77
C LYS A 300 -48.00 56.34 11.61
N ASP A 301 -47.89 56.57 12.92
CA ASP A 301 -49.00 56.44 13.90
C ASP A 301 -49.45 57.78 14.40
N ASP A 302 -48.74 58.86 14.01
CA ASP A 302 -48.99 60.23 14.40
C ASP A 302 -49.94 60.94 13.39
N LYS A 303 -50.98 61.54 13.91
CA LYS A 303 -51.89 62.34 13.14
C LYS A 303 -51.41 63.74 12.83
N CYS A 304 -50.44 64.24 13.61
CA CYS A 304 -49.83 65.58 13.49
C CYS A 304 -48.30 65.50 13.37
N PRO A 305 -47.67 64.78 12.43
CA PRO A 305 -46.27 64.40 12.43
C PRO A 305 -45.21 65.50 12.47
N THR A 306 -45.62 66.76 12.50
CA THR A 306 -44.73 67.98 12.51
C THR A 306 -45.06 68.88 13.63
N VAL A 307 -45.97 68.52 14.54
CA VAL A 307 -46.42 69.38 15.66
C VAL A 307 -46.58 68.55 16.89
N ALA A 308 -45.60 68.55 17.78
CA ALA A 308 -45.56 67.78 18.98
C ALA A 308 -46.83 67.81 19.80
N GLY A 309 -47.36 66.65 20.13
CA GLY A 309 -48.56 66.50 20.90
C GLY A 309 -48.47 65.49 22.02
N THR A 310 -49.51 64.73 22.25
CA THR A 310 -49.52 63.69 23.29
C THR A 310 -49.84 62.31 22.71
N VAL A 311 -49.27 61.29 23.30
CA VAL A 311 -49.56 59.88 22.96
C VAL A 311 -51.08 59.62 23.10
N ALA A 312 -51.74 60.22 24.12
CA ALA A 312 -53.17 60.06 24.34
C ALA A 312 -54.05 60.63 23.24
N ASN A 313 -53.55 61.66 22.48
CA ASN A 313 -54.22 62.26 21.37
C ASN A 313 -53.63 61.87 19.97
N ASN A 314 -52.96 60.72 19.95
CA ASN A 314 -52.28 60.23 18.74
C ASN A 314 -51.34 61.28 18.10
N GLY A 315 -50.45 61.90 18.91
CA GLY A 315 -49.47 62.88 18.48
C GLY A 315 -49.97 64.28 18.20
N CYS A 316 -51.28 64.57 18.38
CA CYS A 316 -51.75 65.93 18.19
C CYS A 316 -51.81 66.76 19.52
N PRO A 317 -51.61 68.12 19.47
CA PRO A 317 -51.88 68.94 20.60
C PRO A 317 -53.32 68.88 21.08
N GLU A 318 -53.57 69.14 22.40
CA GLU A 318 -54.89 69.23 22.99
C GLU A 318 -55.59 70.50 22.57
#